data_3def7f2eb00fdb5a9862916136c57219
#
_entry.id   3def7f2eb00fdb5a9862916136c57219
#
_cell.length_a   1.000
_cell.length_b   1.000
_cell.length_c   1.000
_cell.angle_alpha   90.00
_cell.angle_beta   90.00
_cell.angle_gamma   90.00
#
_symmetry.space_group_name_H-M   'P 1'
#
loop_
_entity.id
_entity.type
_entity.pdbx_description
1 polymer ?
#
loop_
_entity_poly.entity_id
_entity_poly.type
_entity_poly.pdbx_seq_one_letter_code
_entity_poly.pdbx_strand_id
1 'polypeptide(L)'
;MSGEALASAASDETIDAATVERMAKEMARAMDGGGLELAVVVGGGNIWRGTTGESGGMDRATSDTMGMLGTVINALALQDALEQQDQPTRVLSALSMAEVAEPYIRRRAIRHLEKGRIVVFAAGMGNPFFTT
;
A
#
# COMPACT_ATOMS: atom_id res chain seq x y z
N MET A 1 -4.39 -1.17 -6.10
CA MET A 1 -5.44 -0.51 -5.32
C MET A 1 -5.17 0.99 -5.27
N SER A 2 -6.12 1.81 -5.69
CA SER A 2 -5.92 3.25 -5.67
C SER A 2 -6.03 3.80 -4.25
N GLY A 3 -5.31 4.89 -3.96
CA GLY A 3 -5.34 5.53 -2.64
C GLY A 3 -6.72 6.07 -2.29
N GLU A 4 -7.46 6.57 -3.29
CA GLU A 4 -8.82 7.07 -3.09
C GLU A 4 -9.79 5.99 -2.62
N ALA A 5 -9.53 4.72 -2.97
CA ALA A 5 -10.38 3.61 -2.53
C ALA A 5 -10.31 3.40 -1.01
N LEU A 6 -9.26 3.88 -0.35
CA LEU A 6 -9.08 3.78 1.10
C LEU A 6 -9.72 4.94 1.85
N ALA A 7 -10.22 5.97 1.15
CA ALA A 7 -10.96 7.06 1.73
C ALA A 7 -12.45 6.86 1.50
N SER A 8 -13.28 7.35 2.41
CA SER A 8 -14.73 7.28 2.26
C SER A 8 -15.29 8.59 1.72
N ALA A 9 -16.19 8.51 0.75
CA ALA A 9 -16.92 9.69 0.26
C ALA A 9 -17.85 10.29 1.32
N ALA A 10 -18.25 9.51 2.32
CA ALA A 10 -19.14 9.93 3.40
C ALA A 10 -18.38 10.47 4.62
N SER A 11 -17.04 10.43 4.61
CA SER A 11 -16.19 10.83 5.71
C SER A 11 -15.14 11.82 5.22
N ASP A 12 -14.75 12.77 6.07
CA ASP A 12 -13.63 13.68 5.82
C ASP A 12 -12.27 13.03 6.09
N GLU A 13 -12.27 11.76 6.50
CA GLU A 13 -11.04 11.05 6.81
C GLU A 13 -10.26 10.70 5.53
N THR A 14 -8.94 10.93 5.56
CA THR A 14 -8.02 10.58 4.49
C THR A 14 -7.95 9.07 4.30
N ILE A 15 -7.97 8.32 5.40
CA ILE A 15 -8.07 6.86 5.42
C ILE A 15 -9.31 6.52 6.25
N ASP A 16 -10.26 5.85 5.64
CA ASP A 16 -11.47 5.41 6.32
C ASP A 16 -11.25 4.01 6.92
N ALA A 17 -11.19 3.93 8.24
CA ALA A 17 -10.93 2.67 8.94
C ALA A 17 -11.94 1.57 8.59
N ALA A 18 -13.22 1.92 8.45
CA ALA A 18 -14.25 0.93 8.11
C ALA A 18 -14.06 0.37 6.71
N THR A 19 -13.66 1.21 5.76
CA THR A 19 -13.37 0.79 4.37
C THR A 19 -12.16 -0.14 4.33
N VAL A 20 -11.08 0.21 5.03
CA VAL A 20 -9.87 -0.61 5.10
C VAL A 20 -10.19 -1.98 5.74
N GLU A 21 -10.96 -1.98 6.82
CA GLU A 21 -11.38 -3.21 7.49
C GLU A 21 -12.20 -4.10 6.55
N ARG A 22 -13.14 -3.52 5.83
CA ARG A 22 -13.97 -4.27 4.88
C ARG A 22 -13.13 -4.89 3.78
N MET A 23 -12.19 -4.13 3.21
CA MET A 23 -11.27 -4.64 2.19
C MET A 23 -10.40 -5.78 2.72
N ALA A 24 -9.89 -5.61 3.94
CA ALA A 24 -9.07 -6.63 4.59
C ALA A 24 -9.86 -7.92 4.81
N LYS A 25 -11.11 -7.82 5.23
CA LYS A 25 -11.99 -8.98 5.41
C LYS A 25 -12.23 -9.71 4.09
N GLU A 26 -12.47 -8.97 3.01
CA GLU A 26 -12.67 -9.57 1.69
C GLU A 26 -11.41 -10.30 1.21
N MET A 27 -10.24 -9.69 1.37
CA MET A 27 -8.96 -10.30 0.98
C MET A 27 -8.65 -11.53 1.83
N ALA A 28 -8.83 -11.47 3.13
CA ALA A 28 -8.60 -12.59 4.03
C ALA A 28 -9.54 -13.76 3.70
N ARG A 29 -10.79 -13.46 3.39
CA ARG A 29 -11.77 -14.47 3.00
C ARG A 29 -11.37 -15.16 1.70
N ALA A 30 -10.83 -14.40 0.73
CA ALA A 30 -10.34 -14.97 -0.52
C ALA A 30 -9.19 -15.94 -0.28
N MET A 31 -8.38 -15.72 0.74
CA MET A 31 -7.25 -16.58 1.08
C MET A 31 -7.64 -17.85 1.83
N ASP A 32 -8.80 -17.87 2.50
CA ASP A 32 -9.26 -18.99 3.33
C ASP A 32 -9.39 -20.32 2.57
N GLY A 33 -9.70 -20.28 1.29
CA GLY A 33 -9.84 -21.47 0.48
C GLY A 33 -8.53 -22.19 0.16
N GLY A 34 -7.40 -21.53 0.39
CA GLY A 34 -6.07 -22.02 0.00
C GLY A 34 -5.86 -21.95 -1.52
N GLY A 35 -4.63 -22.16 -1.95
CA GLY A 35 -4.28 -22.20 -3.36
C GLY A 35 -4.25 -20.87 -4.09
N LEU A 36 -4.54 -19.75 -3.41
CA LEU A 36 -4.49 -18.41 -3.97
C LEU A 36 -3.25 -17.70 -3.45
N GLU A 37 -2.53 -17.03 -4.36
CA GLU A 37 -1.45 -16.12 -4.01
C GLU A 37 -1.94 -14.70 -4.33
N LEU A 38 -1.90 -13.80 -3.35
CA LEU A 38 -2.42 -12.45 -3.49
C LEU A 38 -1.33 -11.41 -3.24
N ALA A 39 -1.13 -10.55 -4.22
CA ALA A 39 -0.27 -9.38 -4.11
C ALA A 39 -1.09 -8.13 -4.40
N VAL A 40 -0.85 -7.07 -3.67
CA VAL A 40 -1.59 -5.81 -3.79
C VAL A 40 -0.61 -4.68 -4.00
N VAL A 41 -0.88 -3.84 -4.99
CA VAL A 41 -0.14 -2.58 -5.20
C VAL A 41 -1.04 -1.45 -4.73
N VAL A 42 -0.55 -0.63 -3.80
CA VAL A 42 -1.33 0.48 -3.25
C VAL A 42 -0.86 1.81 -3.79
N GLY A 43 -1.82 2.69 -4.08
CA GLY A 43 -1.53 4.08 -4.40
C GLY A 43 -1.55 4.97 -3.16
N GLY A 44 -1.21 6.24 -3.33
CA GLY A 44 -1.14 7.22 -2.24
C GLY A 44 -1.95 8.49 -2.49
N GLY A 45 -2.82 8.51 -3.50
CA GLY A 45 -3.54 9.72 -3.91
C GLY A 45 -4.47 10.31 -2.86
N ASN A 46 -4.91 9.53 -1.88
CA ASN A 46 -5.70 10.02 -0.74
C ASN A 46 -4.85 10.80 0.26
N ILE A 47 -3.53 10.59 0.26
CA ILE A 47 -2.58 11.26 1.15
C ILE A 47 -1.96 12.47 0.44
N TRP A 48 -1.45 12.25 -0.77
CA TRP A 48 -0.75 13.29 -1.52
C TRP A 48 -0.81 13.02 -3.02
N ARG A 49 -1.02 14.07 -3.81
CA ARG A 49 -0.95 14.01 -5.28
C ARG A 49 0.18 14.90 -5.77
N GLY A 50 1.03 14.35 -6.64
CA GLY A 50 2.14 15.07 -7.25
C GLY A 50 1.70 16.34 -7.98
N THR A 51 0.59 16.25 -8.72
CA THR A 51 0.03 17.40 -9.45
C THR A 51 -0.38 18.55 -8.52
N THR A 52 -0.86 18.25 -7.31
CA THR A 52 -1.21 19.27 -6.31
C THR A 52 0.04 20.00 -5.83
N GLY A 53 1.11 19.27 -5.54
CA GLY A 53 2.38 19.83 -5.14
C GLY A 53 3.01 20.69 -6.23
N GLU A 54 2.99 20.20 -7.46
CA GLU A 54 3.49 20.93 -8.62
C GLU A 54 2.76 22.25 -8.82
N SER A 55 1.43 22.24 -8.71
CA SER A 55 0.62 23.46 -8.81
C SER A 55 0.94 24.48 -7.71
N GLY A 56 1.37 24.02 -6.54
CA GLY A 56 1.79 24.86 -5.43
C GLY A 56 3.23 25.36 -5.53
N GLY A 57 3.95 25.05 -6.60
CA GLY A 57 5.34 25.46 -6.80
C GLY A 57 6.37 24.53 -6.16
N MET A 58 5.95 23.38 -5.67
CA MET A 58 6.85 22.39 -5.09
C MET A 58 7.64 21.68 -6.19
N ASP A 59 8.89 21.35 -5.90
CA ASP A 59 9.71 20.52 -6.78
C ASP A 59 9.00 19.18 -7.05
N ARG A 60 8.94 18.79 -8.32
CA ARG A 60 8.22 17.59 -8.74
C ARG A 60 8.79 16.32 -8.13
N ALA A 61 10.10 16.19 -8.09
CA ALA A 61 10.74 15.01 -7.51
C ALA A 61 10.40 14.88 -6.03
N THR A 62 10.38 15.99 -5.29
CA THR A 62 9.99 16.01 -3.87
C THR A 62 8.52 15.64 -3.71
N SER A 63 7.65 16.22 -4.53
CA SER A 63 6.22 15.93 -4.50
C SER A 63 5.94 14.45 -4.81
N ASP A 64 6.62 13.88 -5.79
CA ASP A 64 6.48 12.46 -6.15
C ASP A 64 6.98 11.56 -5.03
N THR A 65 8.06 11.95 -4.35
CA THR A 65 8.57 11.21 -3.18
C THR A 65 7.54 11.23 -2.04
N MET A 66 6.89 12.37 -1.82
CA MET A 66 5.80 12.45 -0.83
C MET A 66 4.66 11.50 -1.20
N GLY A 67 4.31 11.43 -2.47
CA GLY A 67 3.31 10.47 -2.96
C GLY A 67 3.72 9.02 -2.69
N MET A 68 4.97 8.68 -2.93
CA MET A 68 5.49 7.34 -2.64
C MET A 68 5.40 7.02 -1.14
N LEU A 69 5.73 7.98 -0.28
CA LEU A 69 5.58 7.80 1.17
C LEU A 69 4.11 7.65 1.56
N GLY A 70 3.20 8.32 0.86
CA GLY A 70 1.76 8.14 1.04
C GLY A 70 1.32 6.70 0.78
N THR A 71 1.92 6.03 -0.22
CA THR A 71 1.63 4.62 -0.46
C THR A 71 2.05 3.74 0.70
N VAL A 72 3.17 4.08 1.34
CA VAL A 72 3.66 3.32 2.50
C VAL A 72 2.69 3.44 3.68
N ILE A 73 2.15 4.64 3.92
CA ILE A 73 1.14 4.85 4.96
C ILE A 73 -0.08 3.95 4.70
N ASN A 74 -0.58 3.95 3.46
CA ASN A 74 -1.72 3.10 3.09
C ASN A 74 -1.40 1.61 3.21
N ALA A 75 -0.19 1.21 2.81
CA ALA A 75 0.23 -0.18 2.91
C ALA A 75 0.27 -0.67 4.37
N LEU A 76 0.75 0.17 5.28
CA LEU A 76 0.79 -0.16 6.70
C LEU A 76 -0.62 -0.29 7.28
N ALA A 77 -1.53 0.61 6.90
CA ALA A 77 -2.92 0.53 7.34
C ALA A 77 -3.56 -0.78 6.87
N LEU A 78 -3.34 -1.16 5.62
CA LEU A 78 -3.87 -2.40 5.07
C LEU A 78 -3.24 -3.63 5.73
N GLN A 79 -1.93 -3.62 5.96
CA GLN A 79 -1.23 -4.70 6.66
C GLN A 79 -1.82 -4.92 8.05
N ASP A 80 -1.97 -3.86 8.81
CA ASP A 80 -2.53 -3.95 10.16
C ASP A 80 -3.94 -4.56 10.15
N ALA A 81 -4.79 -4.08 9.24
CA ALA A 81 -6.15 -4.58 9.10
C ALA A 81 -6.19 -6.06 8.69
N LEU A 82 -5.30 -6.49 7.79
CA LEU A 82 -5.20 -7.89 7.37
C LEU A 82 -4.73 -8.78 8.52
N GLU A 83 -3.75 -8.32 9.29
CA GLU A 83 -3.25 -9.09 10.43
C GLU A 83 -4.30 -9.21 11.53
N GLN A 84 -5.18 -8.21 11.68
CA GLN A 84 -6.33 -8.31 12.58
C GLN A 84 -7.34 -9.38 12.14
N GLN A 85 -7.30 -9.78 10.87
CA GLN A 85 -8.09 -10.90 10.33
C GLN A 85 -7.32 -12.22 10.37
N ASP A 86 -6.24 -12.29 11.12
CA ASP A 86 -5.35 -13.46 11.20
C ASP A 86 -4.73 -13.85 9.85
N GLN A 87 -4.62 -12.88 8.93
CA GLN A 87 -4.00 -13.08 7.62
C GLN A 87 -2.56 -12.54 7.63
N PRO A 88 -1.55 -13.42 7.63
CA PRO A 88 -0.16 -12.98 7.57
C PRO A 88 0.10 -12.11 6.33
N THR A 89 0.68 -10.96 6.53
CA THR A 89 0.88 -9.94 5.48
C THR A 89 2.27 -9.33 5.60
N ARG A 90 2.88 -9.03 4.47
CA ARG A 90 4.19 -8.36 4.42
C ARG A 90 4.11 -7.16 3.49
N VAL A 91 4.66 -6.03 3.94
CA VAL A 91 4.82 -4.84 3.11
C VAL A 91 6.24 -4.81 2.58
N LEU A 92 6.38 -4.69 1.26
CA LEU A 92 7.66 -4.55 0.58
C LEU A 92 7.70 -3.18 -0.09
N SER A 93 8.78 -2.43 0.16
CA SER A 93 8.94 -1.07 -0.34
C SER A 93 10.05 -0.97 -1.36
N ALA A 94 9.79 -0.22 -2.43
CA ALA A 94 10.80 0.13 -3.42
C ALA A 94 11.78 1.19 -2.90
N LEU A 95 11.38 1.95 -1.85
CA LEU A 95 12.27 2.85 -1.12
C LEU A 95 12.86 2.11 0.08
N SER A 96 14.16 2.32 0.34
CA SER A 96 14.81 1.68 1.49
C SER A 96 14.33 2.31 2.79
N MET A 97 13.64 1.53 3.61
CA MET A 97 13.10 1.94 4.92
C MET A 97 12.90 0.72 5.82
N ALA A 98 13.98 -0.01 6.05
CA ALA A 98 13.94 -1.34 6.67
C ALA A 98 13.26 -1.38 8.05
N GLU A 99 13.23 -0.26 8.78
CA GLU A 99 12.55 -0.17 10.08
C GLU A 99 11.03 -0.23 9.97
N VAL A 100 10.47 0.02 8.78
CA VAL A 100 9.04 0.15 8.56
C VAL A 100 8.51 -0.94 7.64
N ALA A 101 9.25 -1.25 6.58
CA ALA A 101 8.84 -2.20 5.55
C ALA A 101 10.06 -2.92 4.99
N GLU A 102 9.88 -4.15 4.53
CA GLU A 102 10.98 -4.89 3.91
C GLU A 102 11.40 -4.23 2.60
N PRO A 103 12.71 -4.21 2.28
CA PRO A 103 13.13 -3.79 0.94
C PRO A 103 12.57 -4.76 -0.10
N TYR A 104 12.12 -4.23 -1.22
CA TYR A 104 11.63 -5.08 -2.31
C TYR A 104 12.77 -5.91 -2.88
N ILE A 105 12.65 -7.21 -2.74
CA ILE A 105 13.52 -8.20 -3.35
C ILE A 105 12.60 -9.25 -3.95
N ARG A 106 12.70 -9.46 -5.25
CA ARG A 106 11.78 -10.36 -5.97
C ARG A 106 11.65 -11.73 -5.32
N ARG A 107 12.76 -12.34 -4.95
CA ARG A 107 12.75 -13.68 -4.32
C ARG A 107 11.99 -13.70 -3.00
N ARG A 108 12.10 -12.63 -2.22
CA ARG A 108 11.37 -12.52 -0.95
C ARG A 108 9.89 -12.41 -1.17
N ALA A 109 9.47 -11.62 -2.17
CA ALA A 109 8.07 -11.49 -2.52
C ALA A 109 7.48 -12.84 -2.91
N ILE A 110 8.16 -13.59 -3.77
CA ILE A 110 7.74 -14.91 -4.20
C ILE A 110 7.64 -15.86 -3.00
N ARG A 111 8.64 -15.86 -2.13
CA ARG A 111 8.65 -16.72 -0.95
C ARG A 111 7.49 -16.41 0.00
N HIS A 112 7.18 -15.12 0.20
CA HIS A 112 6.02 -14.74 1.02
C HIS A 112 4.72 -15.29 0.42
N LEU A 113 4.56 -15.15 -0.90
CA LEU A 113 3.37 -15.67 -1.60
C LEU A 113 3.26 -17.19 -1.48
N GLU A 114 4.36 -17.90 -1.65
CA GLU A 114 4.40 -19.37 -1.51
C GLU A 114 4.01 -19.81 -0.10
N LYS A 115 4.29 -18.99 0.90
CA LYS A 115 3.93 -19.27 2.29
C LYS A 115 2.51 -18.84 2.67
N GLY A 116 1.72 -18.41 1.69
CA GLY A 116 0.34 -17.99 1.95
C GLY A 116 0.20 -16.61 2.56
N ARG A 117 1.25 -15.79 2.51
CA ARG A 117 1.19 -14.41 2.98
C ARG A 117 0.70 -13.50 1.88
N ILE A 118 -0.08 -12.50 2.24
CA ILE A 118 -0.42 -11.41 1.31
C ILE A 118 0.78 -10.47 1.27
N VAL A 119 1.16 -10.07 0.06
CA VAL A 119 2.25 -9.10 -0.15
C VAL A 119 1.65 -7.77 -0.60
N VAL A 120 1.99 -6.70 0.10
CA VAL A 120 1.58 -5.34 -0.27
C VAL A 120 2.81 -4.58 -0.76
N PHE A 121 2.78 -4.14 -2.01
CA PHE A 121 3.86 -3.37 -2.60
C PHE A 121 3.62 -1.88 -2.40
N ALA A 122 4.62 -1.18 -1.89
CA ALA A 122 4.57 0.25 -1.61
C ALA A 122 5.71 1.00 -2.30
N ALA A 123 5.57 2.32 -2.41
CA ALA A 123 6.54 3.24 -3.01
C ALA A 123 6.71 3.07 -4.52
N GLY A 124 5.75 2.45 -5.19
CA GLY A 124 5.74 2.29 -6.64
C GLY A 124 7.02 1.66 -7.15
N MET A 125 7.74 2.39 -8.04
CA MET A 125 9.03 1.96 -8.57
C MET A 125 10.21 2.56 -7.81
N GLY A 126 9.96 3.38 -6.79
CA GLY A 126 11.01 4.02 -6.00
C GLY A 126 11.66 5.22 -6.70
N ASN A 127 11.14 5.65 -7.84
CA ASN A 127 11.69 6.74 -8.62
C ASN A 127 10.66 7.85 -8.83
N PRO A 128 11.05 9.13 -8.64
CA PRO A 128 10.19 10.25 -9.02
C PRO A 128 9.82 10.18 -10.51
N PHE A 129 8.72 10.83 -10.87
CA PHE A 129 8.17 10.92 -12.23
C PHE A 129 7.53 9.62 -12.76
N PHE A 130 7.61 8.53 -12.04
CA PHE A 130 6.94 7.26 -12.41
C PHE A 130 5.69 7.04 -11.56
N THR A 131 4.70 6.35 -12.12
CA THR A 131 3.50 5.97 -11.37
C THR A 131 3.76 4.79 -10.43
N THR A 132 2.87 4.60 -9.48
CA THR A 132 2.90 3.44 -8.60
C THR A 132 2.56 2.11 -9.29
#